data_2e5b92cf0e20faa6426e74197f658469
#
_entry.id   2e5b92cf0e20faa6426e74197f658469
#
_cell.length_a   1.000
_cell.length_b   1.000
_cell.length_c   1.000
_cell.angle_alpha   90.00
_cell.angle_beta   90.00
_cell.angle_gamma   90.00
#
_symmetry.space_group_name_H-M   'P 1'
#
loop_
_entity.id
_entity.type
_entity.pdbx_description
1 polymer ?
#
loop_
_entity_poly.entity_id
_entity_poly.type
_entity_poly.pdbx_seq_one_letter_code
_entity_poly.pdbx_strand_id
1 'polypeptide(L)'
;MPTREGDNQAKILERLMYLDPPIKKFPVTPEDPAMAVCFLDLKDVCYITTKADQGRDETMFMTTGKKSFYSNLRLSDIEERLKEHPHFLKTSKFYLVNLTKIRGLKMSAARDLWFEGLEDPVLNAVTNTYLAEFEKRFK
;
A
#
# COMPACT_ATOMS: atom_id res chain seq x y z
N MET A 1 6.85 18.67 -32.49
CA MET A 1 6.43 17.32 -32.72
C MET A 1 6.57 16.51 -31.46
N PRO A 2 5.45 15.99 -30.90
CA PRO A 2 5.59 15.14 -29.74
C PRO A 2 6.48 13.95 -30.13
N THR A 3 7.39 13.62 -29.26
CA THR A 3 8.26 12.49 -29.48
C THR A 3 7.40 11.23 -29.48
N ARG A 4 7.52 10.42 -30.54
CA ARG A 4 6.77 9.16 -30.64
C ARG A 4 6.94 8.27 -29.43
N GLU A 5 8.09 8.34 -28.78
CA GLU A 5 8.36 7.59 -27.56
C GLU A 5 7.46 8.00 -26.40
N GLY A 6 7.24 9.30 -26.20
CA GLY A 6 6.35 9.79 -25.16
C GLY A 6 4.91 9.34 -25.38
N ASP A 7 4.43 9.42 -26.64
CA ASP A 7 3.09 8.99 -26.99
C ASP A 7 2.91 7.47 -26.82
N ASN A 8 3.93 6.69 -27.18
CA ASN A 8 3.88 5.23 -27.06
C ASN A 8 3.89 4.81 -25.58
N GLN A 9 4.70 5.48 -24.76
CA GLN A 9 4.74 5.20 -23.32
C GLN A 9 3.41 5.53 -22.66
N ALA A 10 2.81 6.66 -23.00
CA ALA A 10 1.51 7.04 -22.48
C ALA A 10 0.43 6.03 -22.86
N LYS A 11 0.44 5.56 -24.11
CA LYS A 11 -0.51 4.55 -24.59
C LYS A 11 -0.32 3.20 -23.91
N ILE A 12 0.93 2.80 -23.67
CA ILE A 12 1.24 1.54 -22.98
C ILE A 12 0.73 1.61 -21.54
N LEU A 13 1.01 2.70 -20.83
CA LEU A 13 0.53 2.91 -19.48
C LEU A 13 -1.00 2.90 -19.42
N GLU A 14 -1.65 3.57 -20.36
CA GLU A 14 -3.09 3.61 -20.44
C GLU A 14 -3.67 2.21 -20.63
N ARG A 15 -3.10 1.40 -21.52
CA ARG A 15 -3.52 0.03 -21.73
C ARG A 15 -3.33 -0.85 -20.50
N LEU A 16 -2.20 -0.70 -19.81
CA LEU A 16 -1.93 -1.44 -18.59
C LEU A 16 -2.95 -1.13 -17.49
N MET A 17 -3.45 0.09 -17.45
CA MET A 17 -4.47 0.51 -16.50
C MET A 17 -5.82 -0.17 -16.73
N TYR A 18 -6.09 -0.63 -17.94
CA TYR A 18 -7.35 -1.30 -18.30
C TYR A 18 -7.28 -2.82 -18.24
N LEU A 19 -6.12 -3.40 -17.95
CA LEU A 19 -6.00 -4.83 -17.76
C LEU A 19 -6.69 -5.25 -16.46
N ASP A 20 -7.27 -6.44 -16.46
CA ASP A 20 -7.94 -6.99 -15.29
C ASP A 20 -7.14 -8.18 -14.72
N PRO A 21 -6.56 -8.09 -13.50
CA PRO A 21 -6.57 -6.90 -12.66
C PRO A 21 -5.58 -5.85 -13.20
N PRO A 22 -5.87 -4.58 -13.03
CA PRO A 22 -4.95 -3.54 -13.52
C PRO A 22 -3.62 -3.62 -12.79
N ILE A 23 -2.55 -3.51 -13.57
CA ILE A 23 -1.20 -3.50 -13.01
C ILE A 23 -0.94 -2.10 -12.47
N LYS A 24 -0.73 -2.01 -11.18
CA LYS A 24 -0.45 -0.74 -10.48
C LYS A 24 0.87 -0.85 -9.76
N LYS A 25 1.72 0.14 -9.97
CA LYS A 25 3.04 0.21 -9.36
C LYS A 25 3.19 1.53 -8.61
N PHE A 26 3.98 1.50 -7.54
CA PHE A 26 4.25 2.67 -6.73
C PHE A 26 5.75 2.86 -6.60
N PRO A 27 6.27 4.09 -6.80
CA PRO A 27 7.70 4.36 -6.66
C PRO A 27 8.11 4.35 -5.19
N VAL A 28 9.17 3.63 -4.90
CA VAL A 28 9.75 3.54 -3.56
C VAL A 28 11.26 3.71 -3.66
N THR A 29 11.92 3.94 -2.52
CA THR A 29 13.36 4.09 -2.45
C THR A 29 14.03 2.77 -2.82
N PRO A 30 14.95 2.75 -3.80
CA PRO A 30 15.64 1.52 -4.18
C PRO A 30 16.63 1.07 -3.12
N GLU A 31 16.75 -0.25 -2.94
CA GLU A 31 17.80 -0.84 -2.11
C GLU A 31 19.14 -0.87 -2.86
N ASP A 32 19.08 -1.08 -4.18
CA ASP A 32 20.24 -1.10 -5.03
C ASP A 32 20.61 0.33 -5.42
N PRO A 33 21.81 0.83 -5.06
CA PRO A 33 22.22 2.19 -5.39
C PRO A 33 22.38 2.44 -6.91
N ALA A 34 22.42 1.38 -7.71
CA ALA A 34 22.46 1.53 -9.17
C ALA A 34 21.10 1.93 -9.75
N MET A 35 20.01 1.77 -9.00
CA MET A 35 18.68 2.16 -9.43
C MET A 35 18.38 3.59 -9.01
N ALA A 36 17.78 4.37 -9.90
CA ALA A 36 17.30 5.71 -9.56
C ALA A 36 15.98 5.64 -8.80
N VAL A 37 15.11 4.70 -9.17
CA VAL A 37 13.80 4.48 -8.55
C VAL A 37 13.45 3.01 -8.66
N CYS A 38 12.76 2.49 -7.65
CA CYS A 38 12.21 1.13 -7.67
C CYS A 38 10.70 1.22 -7.72
N PHE A 39 10.06 0.41 -8.54
CA PHE A 39 8.60 0.36 -8.64
C PHE A 39 8.07 -0.91 -7.99
N LEU A 40 7.23 -0.73 -6.98
CA LEU A 40 6.64 -1.81 -6.22
C LEU A 40 5.24 -2.12 -6.73
N ASP A 41 4.94 -3.40 -6.95
CA ASP A 41 3.60 -3.83 -7.32
C ASP A 41 2.65 -3.67 -6.14
N LEU A 42 1.63 -2.85 -6.29
CA LEU A 42 0.66 -2.61 -5.22
C LEU A 42 -0.11 -3.86 -4.82
N LYS A 43 -0.29 -4.80 -5.73
CA LYS A 43 -0.95 -6.07 -5.43
C LYS A 43 -0.22 -6.90 -4.38
N ASP A 44 1.09 -6.69 -4.21
CA ASP A 44 1.92 -7.42 -3.25
C ASP A 44 2.02 -6.71 -1.90
N VAL A 45 1.49 -5.49 -1.79
CA VAL A 45 1.54 -4.70 -0.56
C VAL A 45 0.44 -5.12 0.39
N CYS A 46 0.81 -5.47 1.61
CA CYS A 46 -0.12 -5.79 2.69
C CYS A 46 -0.61 -4.54 3.38
N TYR A 47 0.31 -3.69 3.81
CA TYR A 47 -0.01 -2.43 4.46
C TYR A 47 1.11 -1.43 4.30
N ILE A 48 0.77 -0.18 4.55
CA ILE A 48 1.69 0.95 4.52
C ILE A 48 1.57 1.65 5.87
N THR A 49 2.68 1.95 6.52
CA THR A 49 2.66 2.51 7.86
C THR A 49 3.74 3.56 8.08
N THR A 50 3.41 4.55 8.92
CA THR A 50 4.37 5.50 9.46
C THR A 50 5.01 5.03 10.76
N LYS A 51 4.54 3.91 11.33
CA LYS A 51 5.16 3.26 12.48
C LYS A 51 6.34 2.40 12.07
N ALA A 52 7.07 2.84 11.06
CA ALA A 52 8.31 2.18 10.70
C ALA A 52 9.37 2.49 11.75
N ASP A 53 10.31 1.60 11.83
CA ASP A 53 11.34 1.56 12.85
C ASP A 53 12.00 2.89 13.17
N GLN A 54 11.98 3.23 14.48
CA GLN A 54 13.16 3.80 15.12
C GLN A 54 13.64 5.11 14.52
N GLY A 55 12.77 6.12 14.50
CA GLY A 55 13.19 7.46 14.17
C GLY A 55 13.40 7.74 12.68
N ARG A 56 12.95 6.84 11.82
CA ARG A 56 12.90 7.11 10.40
C ARG A 56 11.65 7.92 10.07
N ASP A 57 11.84 9.05 9.41
CA ASP A 57 10.75 9.87 8.89
C ASP A 57 10.19 9.30 7.58
N GLU A 58 10.41 7.99 7.34
CA GLU A 58 9.99 7.33 6.12
C GLU A 58 8.74 6.51 6.35
N THR A 59 7.93 6.40 5.32
CA THR A 59 6.76 5.51 5.30
C THR A 59 7.20 4.15 4.80
N MET A 60 6.77 3.09 5.48
CA MET A 60 7.14 1.71 5.15
C MET A 60 6.02 0.99 4.45
N PHE A 61 6.35 0.29 3.36
CA PHE A 61 5.47 -0.62 2.63
C PHE A 61 5.86 -2.04 2.98
N MET A 62 4.96 -2.79 3.60
CA MET A 62 5.18 -4.20 3.93
C MET A 62 4.50 -5.07 2.87
N THR A 63 5.24 -6.05 2.35
CA THR A 63 4.76 -6.93 1.28
C THR A 63 4.51 -8.35 1.78
N THR A 64 3.80 -9.14 0.97
CA THR A 64 3.51 -10.55 1.27
C THR A 64 4.76 -11.42 1.40
N GLY A 65 5.88 -10.98 0.82
CA GLY A 65 7.17 -11.69 0.94
C GLY A 65 7.98 -11.30 2.18
N LYS A 66 7.39 -10.59 3.13
CA LYS A 66 8.06 -10.07 4.34
C LYS A 66 9.15 -9.05 4.02
N LYS A 67 9.15 -8.50 2.83
CA LYS A 67 10.11 -7.51 2.41
C LYS A 67 9.53 -6.11 2.61
N SER A 68 10.30 -5.23 3.24
CA SER A 68 9.89 -3.83 3.46
C SER A 68 10.53 -2.92 2.43
N PHE A 69 9.77 -1.92 2.03
CA PHE A 69 10.23 -0.86 1.14
C PHE A 69 9.87 0.47 1.78
N TYR A 70 10.58 1.52 1.41
CA TYR A 70 10.44 2.82 2.06
C TYR A 70 10.17 3.93 1.05
N SER A 71 9.45 4.95 1.50
CA SER A 71 9.17 6.14 0.71
C SER A 71 9.33 7.37 1.59
N ASN A 72 9.81 8.46 1.00
CA ASN A 72 9.90 9.76 1.68
C ASN A 72 8.56 10.50 1.74
N LEU A 73 7.53 9.96 1.08
CA LEU A 73 6.20 10.56 1.09
C LEU A 73 5.52 10.31 2.44
N ARG A 74 4.73 11.26 2.87
CA ARG A 74 3.90 11.09 4.06
C ARG A 74 2.75 10.13 3.76
N LEU A 75 2.23 9.47 4.78
CA LEU A 75 1.11 8.55 4.63
C LEU A 75 -0.10 9.23 3.97
N SER A 76 -0.37 10.49 4.34
CA SER A 76 -1.47 11.26 3.75
C SER A 76 -1.28 11.49 2.25
N ASP A 77 -0.05 11.72 1.81
CA ASP A 77 0.26 11.90 0.39
C ASP A 77 0.09 10.59 -0.37
N ILE A 78 0.49 9.49 0.24
CA ILE A 78 0.33 8.15 -0.35
C ILE A 78 -1.15 7.81 -0.43
N GLU A 79 -1.91 8.08 0.61
CA GLU A 79 -3.37 7.88 0.63
C GLU A 79 -4.04 8.64 -0.52
N GLU A 80 -3.64 9.89 -0.72
CA GLU A 80 -4.19 10.71 -1.81
C GLU A 80 -3.89 10.12 -3.18
N ARG A 81 -2.68 9.60 -3.37
CA ARG A 81 -2.29 8.95 -4.63
C ARG A 81 -3.01 7.63 -4.86
N LEU A 82 -3.40 6.94 -3.78
CA LEU A 82 -4.08 5.65 -3.84
C LEU A 82 -5.60 5.74 -3.71
N LYS A 83 -6.17 6.94 -3.67
CA LYS A 83 -7.60 7.11 -3.45
C LYS A 83 -8.48 6.45 -4.50
N GLU A 84 -7.97 6.25 -5.70
CA GLU A 84 -8.69 5.56 -6.77
C GLU A 84 -8.58 4.03 -6.68
N HIS A 85 -7.80 3.54 -5.72
CA HIS A 85 -7.66 2.12 -5.46
C HIS A 85 -8.61 1.72 -4.34
N PRO A 86 -9.74 1.07 -4.63
CA PRO A 86 -10.73 0.73 -3.60
C PRO A 86 -10.23 -0.30 -2.60
N HIS A 87 -9.11 -0.98 -2.91
CA HIS A 87 -8.54 -2.01 -2.04
C HIS A 87 -7.72 -1.44 -0.89
N PHE A 88 -7.27 -0.20 -0.99
CA PHE A 88 -6.50 0.44 0.07
C PHE A 88 -7.41 1.31 0.92
N LEU A 89 -7.37 1.10 2.23
CA LEU A 89 -8.19 1.82 3.17
C LEU A 89 -7.37 2.22 4.39
N LYS A 90 -7.52 3.48 4.80
CA LYS A 90 -6.92 3.94 6.04
C LYS A 90 -7.72 3.38 7.21
N THR A 91 -7.07 2.65 8.10
CA THR A 91 -7.69 1.98 9.24
C THR A 91 -7.27 2.56 10.58
N SER A 92 -6.23 3.40 10.56
CA SER A 92 -5.79 4.19 11.71
C SER A 92 -4.96 5.37 11.22
N LYS A 93 -4.53 6.22 12.14
CA LYS A 93 -3.62 7.32 11.80
C LYS A 93 -2.31 6.84 11.20
N PHE A 94 -1.94 5.59 11.50
CA PHE A 94 -0.62 5.05 11.18
C PHE A 94 -0.64 3.98 10.10
N TYR A 95 -1.81 3.51 9.69
CA TYR A 95 -1.93 2.38 8.77
C TYR A 95 -2.87 2.65 7.61
N LEU A 96 -2.39 2.33 6.42
CA LEU A 96 -3.16 2.24 5.20
C LEU A 96 -3.04 0.77 4.76
N VAL A 97 -4.13 0.02 4.75
CA VAL A 97 -4.09 -1.43 4.54
C VAL A 97 -4.67 -1.82 3.20
N ASN A 98 -4.13 -2.89 2.62
CA ASN A 98 -4.70 -3.52 1.44
C ASN A 98 -5.70 -4.57 1.92
N LEU A 99 -6.98 -4.28 1.74
CA LEU A 99 -8.06 -5.13 2.21
C LEU A 99 -8.02 -6.53 1.60
N THR A 100 -7.50 -6.66 0.38
CA THR A 100 -7.42 -7.95 -0.32
C THR A 100 -6.35 -8.87 0.26
N LYS A 101 -5.45 -8.34 1.09
CA LYS A 101 -4.37 -9.11 1.69
C LYS A 101 -4.62 -9.49 3.14
N ILE A 102 -5.75 -9.10 3.70
CA ILE A 102 -6.13 -9.48 5.06
C ILE A 102 -6.56 -10.95 5.04
N ARG A 103 -5.92 -11.78 5.87
CA ARG A 103 -6.31 -13.20 6.03
C ARG A 103 -7.00 -13.48 7.35
N GLY A 104 -6.96 -12.55 8.29
CA GLY A 104 -7.61 -12.74 9.57
C GLY A 104 -7.80 -11.44 10.33
N LEU A 105 -8.78 -11.41 11.19
CA LEU A 105 -9.15 -10.26 12.00
C LEU A 105 -9.56 -10.73 13.39
N LYS A 106 -8.99 -10.11 14.41
CA LYS A 106 -9.42 -10.31 15.80
C LYS A 106 -10.26 -9.12 16.21
N MET A 107 -11.51 -9.37 16.52
CA MET A 107 -12.48 -8.35 16.98
C MET A 107 -12.59 -8.38 18.49
N SER A 108 -11.62 -7.79 19.16
CA SER A 108 -11.65 -7.61 20.60
C SER A 108 -11.42 -6.12 20.89
N ALA A 109 -11.05 -5.77 22.13
CA ALA A 109 -10.73 -4.37 22.47
C ALA A 109 -9.64 -3.79 21.55
N ALA A 110 -8.68 -4.63 21.17
CA ALA A 110 -7.72 -4.31 20.12
C ALA A 110 -8.10 -5.08 18.86
N ARG A 111 -8.13 -4.41 17.72
CA ARG A 111 -8.48 -5.04 16.44
C ARG A 111 -7.21 -5.32 15.67
N ASP A 112 -6.75 -6.56 15.77
CA ASP A 112 -5.52 -6.99 15.13
C ASP A 112 -5.82 -7.59 13.77
N LEU A 113 -4.94 -7.31 12.80
CA LEU A 113 -5.06 -7.82 11.44
C LEU A 113 -3.91 -8.73 11.10
N TRP A 114 -4.25 -9.90 10.54
CA TRP A 114 -3.27 -10.80 9.94
C TRP A 114 -3.29 -10.64 8.43
N PHE A 115 -2.11 -10.65 7.82
CA PHE A 115 -1.97 -10.47 6.38
C PHE A 115 -1.36 -11.71 5.74
N GLU A 116 -1.69 -11.92 4.47
CA GLU A 116 -1.14 -13.02 3.68
C GLU A 116 0.39 -12.94 3.63
N GLY A 117 1.04 -14.07 3.86
CA GLY A 117 2.49 -14.16 3.83
C GLY A 117 3.20 -13.66 5.09
N LEU A 118 2.49 -13.07 6.03
CA LEU A 118 3.05 -12.57 7.28
C LEU A 118 2.57 -13.41 8.45
N GLU A 119 3.49 -13.80 9.34
CA GLU A 119 3.18 -14.63 10.50
C GLU A 119 2.58 -13.82 11.64
N ASP A 120 3.13 -12.64 11.87
CA ASP A 120 2.74 -11.81 12.99
C ASP A 120 1.62 -10.84 12.61
N PRO A 121 0.65 -10.63 13.51
CA PRO A 121 -0.41 -9.67 13.25
C PRO A 121 0.07 -8.23 13.41
N VAL A 122 -0.65 -7.32 12.77
CA VAL A 122 -0.52 -5.90 13.04
C VAL A 122 -1.47 -5.59 14.19
N LEU A 123 -0.92 -5.22 15.35
CA LEU A 123 -1.68 -4.99 16.56
C LEU A 123 -2.42 -3.65 16.47
N ASN A 124 -3.69 -3.68 16.88
CA ASN A 124 -4.54 -2.51 16.91
C ASN A 124 -4.55 -1.75 15.57
N ALA A 125 -4.68 -2.49 14.50
CA ALA A 125 -4.59 -1.95 13.15
C ALA A 125 -5.81 -1.11 12.76
N VAL A 126 -6.97 -1.37 13.37
CA VAL A 126 -8.21 -0.64 13.10
C VAL A 126 -8.65 0.10 14.35
N THR A 127 -8.62 1.42 14.31
CA THR A 127 -9.05 2.24 15.44
C THR A 127 -10.51 2.65 15.31
N ASN A 128 -11.11 3.08 16.42
CA ASN A 128 -12.54 3.39 16.48
C ASN A 128 -12.99 4.41 15.43
N THR A 129 -12.17 5.41 15.16
CA THR A 129 -12.48 6.45 14.19
C THR A 129 -12.69 5.88 12.79
N TYR A 130 -11.99 4.80 12.46
CA TYR A 130 -11.99 4.21 11.13
C TYR A 130 -12.81 2.92 11.02
N LEU A 131 -13.36 2.46 12.15
CA LEU A 131 -14.04 1.17 12.22
C LEU A 131 -15.27 1.09 11.32
N ALA A 132 -16.10 2.13 11.30
CA ALA A 132 -17.33 2.12 10.53
C ALA A 132 -17.06 1.93 9.03
N GLU A 133 -16.08 2.65 8.49
CA GLU A 133 -15.70 2.54 7.09
C GLU A 133 -15.07 1.18 6.79
N PHE A 134 -14.27 0.66 7.71
CA PHE A 134 -13.68 -0.67 7.59
C PHE A 134 -14.76 -1.75 7.50
N GLU A 135 -15.73 -1.75 8.42
CA GLU A 135 -16.83 -2.72 8.41
C GLU A 135 -17.67 -2.62 7.14
N LYS A 136 -17.91 -1.42 6.66
CA LYS A 136 -18.68 -1.17 5.45
C LYS A 136 -18.06 -1.84 4.22
N ARG A 137 -16.73 -1.92 4.16
CA ARG A 137 -16.02 -2.51 3.04
C ARG A 137 -16.14 -4.04 2.97
N PHE A 138 -16.50 -4.69 4.07
CA PHE A 138 -16.62 -6.15 4.14
C PHE A 138 -18.08 -6.64 4.05
N LYS A 139 -19.00 -5.74 3.83
CA LYS A 139 -20.42 -6.13 3.66
C LYS A 139 -20.83 -6.22 2.22
#